data_bc1be007fa4a40c52f8959b0798064d0
#
_entry.id   bc1be007fa4a40c52f8959b0798064d0
#
_cell.length_a   1.000
_cell.length_b   1.000
_cell.length_c   1.000
_cell.angle_alpha   90.00
_cell.angle_beta   90.00
_cell.angle_gamma   90.00
#
_symmetry.space_group_name_H-M   'P 1'
#
loop_
_entity.id
_entity.type
_entity.pdbx_description
1 polymer ?
#
loop_
_entity_poly.entity_id
_entity_poly.type
_entity_poly.pdbx_seq_one_letter_code
_entity_poly.pdbx_strand_id
1 'polypeptide(L)'
;ISPGSALPRQVRRLGIVGAGFMGAGIAGTAVLNVEVDTRLKDAELARVGRGLRAATSILSERLKRRHITRPQFERLTGLLSGSADYSGFSRADLVIEAVYEDLALKRAVLGDIEAVAPPDTIFASNTSTIPIREIAGEARHPERVLGMHFFSPVEKMPLLEVIPTDATAAEAIITAVRFGRRMGKTVIVVADHPGFWVNRILSPY
;
A
#
# COMPACT_ATOMS: atom_id res chain seq x y z
N ILE A 1 -22.65 4.55 -4.23
CA ILE A 1 -22.54 4.80 -2.77
C ILE A 1 -22.58 6.32 -2.62
N SER A 2 -23.70 6.85 -2.10
CA SER A 2 -23.76 8.26 -1.70
C SER A 2 -22.69 8.46 -0.60
N PRO A 3 -21.84 9.48 -0.68
CA PRO A 3 -20.89 9.79 0.37
C PRO A 3 -21.68 10.36 1.56
N GLY A 4 -22.19 9.47 2.40
CA GLY A 4 -22.57 9.85 3.75
C GLY A 4 -21.35 10.46 4.43
N SER A 5 -21.54 11.32 5.38
CA SER A 5 -20.61 12.18 6.12
C SER A 5 -19.29 11.55 6.66
N ALA A 6 -18.80 10.48 6.07
CA ALA A 6 -17.53 9.85 6.44
C ALA A 6 -16.37 10.76 6.04
N LEU A 7 -15.53 11.09 7.02
CA LEU A 7 -14.33 11.88 6.81
C LEU A 7 -13.11 10.95 6.63
N PRO A 8 -12.18 11.27 5.74
CA PRO A 8 -10.95 10.48 5.58
C PRO A 8 -10.05 10.63 6.81
N ARG A 9 -9.46 9.54 7.25
CA ARG A 9 -8.43 9.57 8.28
C ARG A 9 -7.11 10.06 7.72
N GLN A 10 -6.29 10.63 8.58
CA GLN A 10 -4.92 10.98 8.24
C GLN A 10 -4.03 9.74 8.40
N VAL A 11 -3.35 9.34 7.33
CA VAL A 11 -2.32 8.31 7.36
C VAL A 11 -0.99 9.00 7.71
N ARG A 12 -0.48 8.72 8.90
CA ARG A 12 0.82 9.22 9.41
C ARG A 12 1.89 8.16 9.38
N ARG A 13 1.49 6.89 9.46
CA ARG A 13 2.38 5.72 9.45
C ARG A 13 1.87 4.68 8.49
N LEU A 14 2.71 4.38 7.51
CA LEU A 14 2.47 3.39 6.49
C LEU A 14 3.33 2.15 6.76
N GLY A 15 2.70 1.00 6.88
CA GLY A 15 3.37 -0.30 6.83
C GLY A 15 3.30 -0.87 5.42
N ILE A 16 4.37 -1.51 4.96
CA ILE A 16 4.37 -2.26 3.70
C ILE A 16 4.93 -3.65 3.99
N VAL A 17 4.18 -4.68 3.65
CA VAL A 17 4.59 -6.08 3.79
C VAL A 17 4.90 -6.64 2.40
N GLY A 18 6.14 -7.06 2.22
CA GLY A 18 6.73 -7.43 0.92
C GLY A 18 7.69 -6.34 0.43
N ALA A 19 9.00 -6.62 0.51
CA ALA A 19 10.06 -5.70 0.12
C ALA A 19 10.58 -5.95 -1.32
N GLY A 20 9.73 -6.58 -2.13
CA GLY A 20 9.99 -6.80 -3.56
C GLY A 20 9.84 -5.53 -4.38
N PHE A 21 9.81 -5.70 -5.70
CA PHE A 21 9.74 -4.61 -6.66
C PHE A 21 8.54 -3.66 -6.41
N MET A 22 7.34 -4.23 -6.21
CA MET A 22 6.14 -3.43 -5.96
C MET A 22 6.17 -2.73 -4.60
N GLY A 23 6.50 -3.45 -3.51
CA GLY A 23 6.56 -2.87 -2.18
C GLY A 23 7.60 -1.76 -2.06
N ALA A 24 8.77 -1.93 -2.65
CA ALA A 24 9.80 -0.89 -2.70
C ALA A 24 9.35 0.33 -3.52
N GLY A 25 8.68 0.11 -4.66
CA GLY A 25 8.13 1.18 -5.49
C GLY A 25 7.04 1.98 -4.76
N ILE A 26 6.14 1.29 -4.05
CA ILE A 26 5.11 1.91 -3.21
C ILE A 26 5.75 2.73 -2.09
N ALA A 27 6.75 2.16 -1.38
CA ALA A 27 7.46 2.84 -0.30
C ALA A 27 8.14 4.14 -0.78
N GLY A 28 8.94 4.05 -1.83
CA GLY A 28 9.65 5.21 -2.38
C GLY A 28 8.71 6.31 -2.88
N THR A 29 7.62 5.91 -3.56
CA THR A 29 6.61 6.86 -4.08
C THR A 29 5.81 7.51 -2.93
N ALA A 30 5.44 6.74 -1.91
CA ALA A 30 4.72 7.26 -0.75
C ALA A 30 5.58 8.27 0.03
N VAL A 31 6.84 7.94 0.30
CA VAL A 31 7.76 8.86 0.98
C VAL A 31 8.00 10.12 0.16
N LEU A 32 8.22 9.99 -1.16
CA LEU A 32 8.48 11.13 -2.03
C LEU A 32 7.31 12.11 -2.09
N ASN A 33 6.07 11.60 -2.24
CA ASN A 33 4.91 12.42 -2.57
C ASN A 33 4.00 12.71 -1.36
N VAL A 34 3.96 11.83 -0.37
CA VAL A 34 3.11 11.97 0.82
C VAL A 34 3.90 12.44 2.03
N GLU A 35 5.22 12.18 2.05
CA GLU A 35 6.11 12.45 3.17
C GLU A 35 5.68 11.74 4.45
N VAL A 36 5.31 10.47 4.31
CA VAL A 36 4.77 9.62 5.37
C VAL A 36 5.86 8.69 5.93
N ASP A 37 5.87 8.51 7.25
CA ASP A 37 6.72 7.52 7.92
C ASP A 37 6.38 6.12 7.39
N THR A 38 7.34 5.44 6.77
CA THR A 38 7.12 4.20 6.03
C THR A 38 8.02 3.08 6.53
N ARG A 39 7.39 2.00 7.00
CA ARG A 39 8.04 0.79 7.48
C ARG A 39 7.89 -0.34 6.48
N LEU A 40 9.01 -0.82 5.93
CA LEU A 40 9.05 -1.92 4.97
C LEU A 40 9.40 -3.23 5.70
N LYS A 41 8.62 -4.30 5.49
CA LYS A 41 8.83 -5.62 6.10
C LYS A 41 8.93 -6.70 5.04
N ASP A 42 9.88 -7.62 5.22
CA ASP A 42 9.94 -8.89 4.48
C ASP A 42 10.42 -9.99 5.43
N ALA A 43 10.36 -11.25 5.01
CA ALA A 43 10.79 -12.39 5.83
C ALA A 43 12.29 -12.37 6.17
N GLU A 44 13.11 -11.77 5.29
CA GLU A 44 14.57 -11.74 5.42
C GLU A 44 15.10 -10.31 5.42
N LEU A 45 16.00 -9.97 6.35
CA LEU A 45 16.68 -8.67 6.40
C LEU A 45 17.39 -8.32 5.09
N ALA A 46 17.94 -9.31 4.41
CA ALA A 46 18.58 -9.10 3.10
C ALA A 46 17.58 -8.57 2.04
N ARG A 47 16.35 -9.08 2.05
CA ARG A 47 15.28 -8.59 1.17
C ARG A 47 14.84 -7.18 1.57
N VAL A 48 14.66 -6.94 2.86
CA VAL A 48 14.36 -5.59 3.39
C VAL A 48 15.43 -4.60 2.95
N GLY A 49 16.71 -4.94 3.11
CA GLY A 49 17.82 -4.07 2.67
C GLY A 49 17.81 -3.77 1.18
N ARG A 50 17.49 -4.76 0.33
CA ARG A 50 17.32 -4.54 -1.12
C ARG A 50 16.12 -3.62 -1.40
N GLY A 51 15.00 -3.84 -0.74
CA GLY A 51 13.79 -3.01 -0.88
C GLY A 51 14.03 -1.56 -0.46
N LEU A 52 14.70 -1.33 0.66
CA LEU A 52 15.06 0.03 1.12
C LEU A 52 15.99 0.73 0.12
N ARG A 53 16.99 0.02 -0.44
CA ARG A 53 17.86 0.59 -1.49
C ARG A 53 17.06 0.94 -2.74
N ALA A 54 16.13 0.08 -3.18
CA ALA A 54 15.29 0.33 -4.33
C ALA A 54 14.34 1.53 -4.09
N ALA A 55 13.73 1.64 -2.92
CA ALA A 55 12.91 2.79 -2.54
C ALA A 55 13.73 4.09 -2.50
N THR A 56 14.94 4.05 -1.91
CA THR A 56 15.85 5.20 -1.86
C THR A 56 16.33 5.61 -3.25
N SER A 57 16.46 4.67 -4.19
CA SER A 57 16.88 5.00 -5.57
C SER A 57 15.88 5.90 -6.29
N ILE A 58 14.58 5.78 -5.98
CA ILE A 58 13.53 6.67 -6.51
C ILE A 58 13.80 8.12 -6.05
N LEU A 59 14.14 8.32 -4.77
CA LEU A 59 14.51 9.62 -4.22
C LEU A 59 15.81 10.15 -4.85
N SER A 60 16.80 9.27 -5.02
CA SER A 60 18.09 9.60 -5.62
C SER A 60 17.95 10.12 -7.06
N GLU A 61 17.07 9.51 -7.85
CA GLU A 61 16.78 9.98 -9.21
C GLU A 61 16.15 11.38 -9.22
N ARG A 62 15.29 11.69 -8.24
CA ARG A 62 14.73 13.04 -8.08
C ARG A 62 15.78 14.06 -7.67
N LEU A 63 16.72 13.66 -6.81
CA LEU A 63 17.85 14.50 -6.43
C LEU A 63 18.78 14.77 -7.64
N LYS A 64 19.16 13.74 -8.41
CA LYS A 64 19.98 13.88 -9.62
C LYS A 64 19.35 14.81 -10.64
N ARG A 65 18.03 14.74 -10.81
CA ARG A 65 17.27 15.62 -11.71
C ARG A 65 16.99 17.01 -11.11
N ARG A 66 17.48 17.31 -9.91
CA ARG A 66 17.26 18.57 -9.18
C ARG A 66 15.78 18.88 -8.91
N HIS A 67 14.92 17.84 -8.84
CA HIS A 67 13.51 17.99 -8.46
C HIS A 67 13.33 18.09 -6.95
N ILE A 68 14.31 17.63 -6.17
CA ILE A 68 14.42 17.82 -4.72
C ILE A 68 15.85 18.27 -4.37
N THR A 69 15.98 18.97 -3.26
CA THR A 69 17.27 19.41 -2.73
C THR A 69 17.93 18.32 -1.88
N ARG A 70 19.22 18.47 -1.58
CA ARG A 70 19.95 17.54 -0.71
C ARG A 70 19.33 17.43 0.69
N PRO A 71 18.99 18.53 1.39
CA PRO A 71 18.28 18.43 2.67
C PRO A 71 16.94 17.73 2.59
N GLN A 72 16.16 17.95 1.51
CA GLN A 72 14.90 17.21 1.30
C GLN A 72 15.15 15.72 1.12
N PHE A 73 16.15 15.32 0.33
CA PHE A 73 16.53 13.93 0.15
C PHE A 73 16.89 13.26 1.49
N GLU A 74 17.70 13.90 2.32
CA GLU A 74 18.12 13.37 3.62
C GLU A 74 16.92 13.23 4.57
N ARG A 75 16.05 14.23 4.63
CA ARG A 75 14.81 14.18 5.41
C ARG A 75 13.88 13.06 4.94
N LEU A 76 13.65 12.95 3.63
CA LEU A 76 12.78 11.92 3.06
C LEU A 76 13.33 10.50 3.28
N THR A 77 14.63 10.30 3.08
CA THR A 77 15.30 9.03 3.35
C THR A 77 15.15 8.61 4.81
N GLY A 78 15.16 9.58 5.74
CA GLY A 78 14.91 9.35 7.17
C GLY A 78 13.51 8.83 7.51
N LEU A 79 12.55 8.95 6.60
CA LEU A 79 11.20 8.38 6.76
C LEU A 79 11.09 6.91 6.35
N LEU A 80 12.15 6.35 5.73
CA LEU A 80 12.21 4.94 5.35
C LEU A 80 12.87 4.12 6.45
N SER A 81 12.21 3.06 6.86
CA SER A 81 12.75 2.08 7.80
C SER A 81 12.32 0.66 7.40
N GLY A 82 12.94 -0.36 8.02
CA GLY A 82 12.57 -1.73 7.71
C GLY A 82 12.92 -2.73 8.78
N SER A 83 12.25 -3.88 8.77
CA SER A 83 12.47 -5.00 9.70
C SER A 83 12.11 -6.33 9.05
N ALA A 84 12.62 -7.43 9.62
CA ALA A 84 12.21 -8.79 9.23
C ALA A 84 10.99 -9.29 10.02
N ASP A 85 10.58 -8.58 11.02
CA ASP A 85 9.41 -8.84 11.85
C ASP A 85 8.38 -7.69 11.76
N TYR A 86 7.30 -7.79 12.52
CA TYR A 86 6.26 -6.76 12.56
C TYR A 86 6.52 -5.63 13.59
N SER A 87 7.75 -5.46 14.04
CA SER A 87 8.11 -4.34 14.92
C SER A 87 7.86 -3.01 14.20
N GLY A 88 7.19 -2.10 14.91
CA GLY A 88 6.78 -0.80 14.36
C GLY A 88 5.40 -0.76 13.69
N PHE A 89 4.73 -1.91 13.47
CA PHE A 89 3.38 -1.96 12.90
C PHE A 89 2.28 -1.66 13.94
N SER A 90 2.59 -1.72 15.24
CA SER A 90 1.63 -1.42 16.34
C SER A 90 1.06 0.01 16.32
N ARG A 91 1.49 0.87 15.41
CA ARG A 91 1.01 2.24 15.22
C ARG A 91 0.68 2.55 13.76
N ALA A 92 0.59 1.53 12.91
CA ALA A 92 0.27 1.73 11.49
C ALA A 92 -1.18 2.21 11.31
N ASP A 93 -1.37 3.24 10.50
CA ASP A 93 -2.70 3.71 10.09
C ASP A 93 -3.19 2.99 8.85
N LEU A 94 -2.26 2.66 7.95
CA LEU A 94 -2.49 1.93 6.70
C LEU A 94 -1.37 0.91 6.54
N VAL A 95 -1.73 -0.33 6.19
CA VAL A 95 -0.78 -1.36 5.79
C VAL A 95 -1.10 -1.79 4.36
N ILE A 96 -0.11 -1.75 3.47
CA ILE A 96 -0.22 -2.25 2.11
C ILE A 96 0.54 -3.57 2.01
N GLU A 97 -0.15 -4.63 1.67
CA GLU A 97 0.42 -5.95 1.42
C GLU A 97 0.78 -6.08 -0.06
N ALA A 98 2.05 -6.38 -0.33
CA ALA A 98 2.62 -6.59 -1.66
C ALA A 98 3.51 -7.86 -1.69
N VAL A 99 3.07 -8.92 -1.02
CA VAL A 99 3.72 -10.23 -1.03
C VAL A 99 3.36 -11.00 -2.30
N TYR A 100 3.94 -12.21 -2.44
CA TYR A 100 3.65 -13.09 -3.57
C TYR A 100 2.14 -13.36 -3.75
N GLU A 101 1.70 -13.60 -5.00
CA GLU A 101 0.29 -13.76 -5.36
C GLU A 101 -0.22 -15.16 -4.99
N ASP A 102 -0.45 -15.36 -3.69
CA ASP A 102 -0.95 -16.57 -3.06
C ASP A 102 -1.97 -16.21 -1.98
N LEU A 103 -3.17 -16.78 -2.07
CA LEU A 103 -4.28 -16.44 -1.18
C LEU A 103 -3.99 -16.82 0.28
N ALA A 104 -3.41 -17.98 0.52
CA ALA A 104 -3.10 -18.44 1.88
C ALA A 104 -2.07 -17.54 2.55
N LEU A 105 -1.03 -17.13 1.80
CA LEU A 105 -0.01 -16.20 2.26
C LEU A 105 -0.62 -14.83 2.59
N LYS A 106 -1.49 -14.30 1.72
CA LYS A 106 -2.12 -13.00 1.93
C LYS A 106 -3.05 -13.01 3.16
N ARG A 107 -3.79 -14.09 3.39
CA ARG A 107 -4.59 -14.29 4.60
C ARG A 107 -3.73 -14.38 5.85
N ALA A 108 -2.61 -15.11 5.79
CA ALA A 108 -1.66 -15.19 6.91
C ALA A 108 -1.11 -13.81 7.27
N VAL A 109 -0.70 -13.02 6.26
CA VAL A 109 -0.23 -11.64 6.47
C VAL A 109 -1.32 -10.74 7.08
N LEU A 110 -2.57 -10.85 6.61
CA LEU A 110 -3.70 -10.12 7.19
C LEU A 110 -3.88 -10.48 8.67
N GLY A 111 -3.88 -11.78 9.01
CA GLY A 111 -3.99 -12.24 10.39
C GLY A 111 -2.84 -11.74 11.29
N ASP A 112 -1.61 -11.76 10.77
CA ASP A 112 -0.44 -11.23 11.49
C ASP A 112 -0.58 -9.71 11.75
N ILE A 113 -1.06 -8.95 10.76
CA ILE A 113 -1.28 -7.50 10.92
C ILE A 113 -2.38 -7.24 11.94
N GLU A 114 -3.50 -7.95 11.87
CA GLU A 114 -4.60 -7.82 12.85
C GLU A 114 -4.20 -8.20 14.28
N ALA A 115 -3.15 -9.01 14.43
CA ALA A 115 -2.61 -9.37 15.74
C ALA A 115 -1.73 -8.28 16.36
N VAL A 116 -1.09 -7.43 15.56
CA VAL A 116 -0.08 -6.46 16.05
C VAL A 116 -0.48 -5.00 15.85
N ALA A 117 -1.28 -4.70 14.84
CA ALA A 117 -1.70 -3.34 14.51
C ALA A 117 -2.99 -2.94 15.27
N PRO A 118 -3.28 -1.63 15.39
CA PRO A 118 -4.55 -1.18 15.94
C PRO A 118 -5.76 -1.72 15.16
N PRO A 119 -6.90 -1.99 15.81
CA PRO A 119 -8.08 -2.57 15.15
C PRO A 119 -8.69 -1.65 14.08
N ASP A 120 -8.36 -0.39 14.09
CA ASP A 120 -8.79 0.61 13.11
C ASP A 120 -7.78 0.81 11.96
N THR A 121 -6.68 0.05 11.94
CA THR A 121 -5.73 0.04 10.83
C THR A 121 -6.40 -0.45 9.56
N ILE A 122 -6.21 0.28 8.46
CA ILE A 122 -6.68 -0.15 7.15
C ILE A 122 -5.67 -1.13 6.57
N PHE A 123 -6.14 -2.29 6.14
CA PHE A 123 -5.35 -3.27 5.39
C PHE A 123 -5.71 -3.20 3.92
N ALA A 124 -4.71 -2.98 3.07
CA ALA A 124 -4.87 -2.92 1.63
C ALA A 124 -4.00 -3.97 0.93
N SER A 125 -4.59 -4.84 0.13
CA SER A 125 -3.82 -5.77 -0.70
C SER A 125 -3.51 -5.18 -2.07
N ASN A 126 -2.26 -5.33 -2.52
CA ASN A 126 -1.82 -4.96 -3.88
C ASN A 126 -1.99 -6.14 -4.87
N THR A 127 -2.85 -7.09 -4.57
CA THR A 127 -3.15 -8.20 -5.50
C THR A 127 -3.60 -7.68 -6.86
N SER A 128 -3.26 -8.40 -7.92
CA SER A 128 -3.67 -8.08 -9.30
C SER A 128 -4.89 -8.89 -9.75
N THR A 129 -5.17 -10.04 -9.11
CA THR A 129 -6.15 -11.01 -9.60
C THR A 129 -7.04 -11.62 -8.54
N ILE A 130 -6.55 -11.75 -7.29
CA ILE A 130 -7.32 -12.38 -6.21
C ILE A 130 -8.42 -11.43 -5.74
N PRO A 131 -9.70 -11.82 -5.76
CA PRO A 131 -10.77 -10.99 -5.22
C PRO A 131 -10.52 -10.61 -3.77
N ILE A 132 -10.72 -9.35 -3.44
CA ILE A 132 -10.45 -8.84 -2.09
C ILE A 132 -11.33 -9.53 -1.05
N ARG A 133 -12.58 -9.86 -1.40
CA ARG A 133 -13.49 -10.61 -0.51
C ARG A 133 -12.94 -11.98 -0.09
N GLU A 134 -12.11 -12.61 -0.94
CA GLU A 134 -11.47 -13.89 -0.59
C GLU A 134 -10.36 -13.69 0.45
N ILE A 135 -9.58 -12.62 0.31
CA ILE A 135 -8.57 -12.25 1.31
C ILE A 135 -9.27 -11.86 2.63
N ALA A 136 -10.32 -11.05 2.55
CA ALA A 136 -11.09 -10.58 3.70
C ALA A 136 -11.94 -11.64 4.40
N GLY A 137 -12.11 -12.82 3.78
CA GLY A 137 -13.03 -13.86 4.28
C GLY A 137 -12.71 -14.40 5.67
N GLU A 138 -11.46 -14.23 6.13
CA GLU A 138 -11.01 -14.64 7.47
C GLU A 138 -10.63 -13.45 8.35
N ALA A 139 -10.88 -12.22 7.89
CA ALA A 139 -10.55 -11.00 8.61
C ALA A 139 -11.40 -10.85 9.89
N ARG A 140 -10.78 -10.40 10.97
CA ARG A 140 -11.49 -9.97 12.20
C ARG A 140 -12.20 -8.63 12.00
N HIS A 141 -11.63 -7.78 11.14
CA HIS A 141 -12.11 -6.44 10.82
C HIS A 141 -12.31 -6.29 9.30
N PRO A 142 -13.27 -7.03 8.68
CA PRO A 142 -13.50 -6.97 7.23
C PRO A 142 -13.87 -5.56 6.73
N GLU A 143 -14.42 -4.71 7.59
CA GLU A 143 -14.72 -3.31 7.31
C GLU A 143 -13.45 -2.44 7.09
N ARG A 144 -12.28 -2.95 7.45
CA ARG A 144 -10.96 -2.30 7.27
C ARG A 144 -10.16 -2.86 6.11
N VAL A 145 -10.68 -3.88 5.42
CA VAL A 145 -9.97 -4.54 4.30
C VAL A 145 -10.45 -4.01 2.97
N LEU A 146 -9.50 -3.68 2.10
CA LEU A 146 -9.74 -3.26 0.72
C LEU A 146 -8.54 -3.62 -0.18
N GLY A 147 -8.65 -3.41 -1.47
CA GLY A 147 -7.54 -3.49 -2.42
C GLY A 147 -7.00 -2.11 -2.77
N MET A 148 -5.69 -2.02 -2.95
CA MET A 148 -5.00 -0.88 -3.58
C MET A 148 -4.06 -1.43 -4.65
N HIS A 149 -4.57 -1.59 -5.87
CA HIS A 149 -3.83 -2.18 -6.98
C HIS A 149 -3.03 -1.10 -7.72
N PHE A 150 -1.73 -1.09 -7.48
CA PHE A 150 -0.76 -0.24 -8.15
C PHE A 150 -0.24 -0.90 -9.43
N PHE A 151 0.12 -0.09 -10.41
CA PHE A 151 0.70 -0.55 -11.67
C PHE A 151 2.20 -0.31 -11.69
N SER A 152 2.91 -1.20 -12.38
CA SER A 152 4.38 -1.24 -12.45
C SER A 152 4.91 -0.46 -13.66
N PRO A 153 5.96 0.36 -13.51
CA PRO A 153 6.63 0.77 -12.27
C PRO A 153 5.81 1.79 -11.48
N VAL A 154 5.74 1.65 -10.15
CA VAL A 154 4.84 2.44 -9.30
C VAL A 154 5.09 3.95 -9.43
N GLU A 155 6.36 4.36 -9.48
CA GLU A 155 6.74 5.78 -9.55
C GLU A 155 6.43 6.45 -10.91
N LYS A 156 6.10 5.64 -11.94
CA LYS A 156 5.81 6.13 -13.31
C LYS A 156 4.35 5.97 -13.69
N MET A 157 3.70 4.92 -13.21
CA MET A 157 2.32 4.61 -13.60
C MET A 157 1.34 5.49 -12.81
N PRO A 158 0.49 6.27 -13.51
CA PRO A 158 -0.38 7.24 -12.82
C PRO A 158 -1.63 6.62 -12.19
N LEU A 159 -2.04 5.42 -12.61
CA LEU A 159 -3.31 4.83 -12.19
C LEU A 159 -3.17 4.05 -10.88
N LEU A 160 -4.20 4.12 -10.06
CA LEU A 160 -4.43 3.29 -8.87
C LEU A 160 -5.89 2.86 -8.83
N GLU A 161 -6.15 1.56 -8.75
CA GLU A 161 -7.48 1.02 -8.45
C GLU A 161 -7.64 0.82 -6.94
N VAL A 162 -8.71 1.36 -6.37
CA VAL A 162 -9.16 1.08 -5.00
C VAL A 162 -10.35 0.13 -5.12
N ILE A 163 -10.25 -1.02 -4.47
CA ILE A 163 -11.20 -2.13 -4.59
C ILE A 163 -11.82 -2.41 -3.21
N PRO A 164 -12.98 -1.83 -2.88
CA PRO A 164 -13.70 -2.19 -1.66
C PRO A 164 -14.43 -3.52 -1.84
N THR A 165 -14.68 -4.21 -0.72
CA THR A 165 -15.69 -5.26 -0.62
C THR A 165 -17.02 -4.67 -0.15
N ASP A 166 -18.08 -5.48 -0.12
CA ASP A 166 -19.39 -5.07 0.43
C ASP A 166 -19.31 -4.73 1.93
N ALA A 167 -18.33 -5.29 2.65
CA ALA A 167 -18.10 -5.03 4.07
C ALA A 167 -17.25 -3.78 4.34
N THR A 168 -16.49 -3.29 3.35
CA THR A 168 -15.53 -2.21 3.54
C THR A 168 -16.22 -0.90 3.96
N ALA A 169 -15.79 -0.31 5.08
CA ALA A 169 -16.35 0.93 5.59
C ALA A 169 -16.04 2.12 4.66
N ALA A 170 -16.99 3.04 4.52
CA ALA A 170 -16.84 4.25 3.70
C ALA A 170 -15.61 5.09 4.10
N GLU A 171 -15.31 5.18 5.40
CA GLU A 171 -14.12 5.86 5.92
C GLU A 171 -12.82 5.24 5.37
N ALA A 172 -12.73 3.90 5.33
CA ALA A 172 -11.56 3.21 4.81
C ALA A 172 -11.38 3.47 3.31
N ILE A 173 -12.47 3.43 2.53
CA ILE A 173 -12.46 3.73 1.10
C ILE A 173 -11.98 5.16 0.83
N ILE A 174 -12.57 6.14 1.50
CA ILE A 174 -12.23 7.56 1.31
C ILE A 174 -10.79 7.84 1.75
N THR A 175 -10.32 7.19 2.82
CA THR A 175 -8.93 7.31 3.29
C THR A 175 -7.95 6.77 2.25
N ALA A 176 -8.21 5.57 1.68
CA ALA A 176 -7.38 4.97 0.63
C ALA A 176 -7.36 5.84 -0.64
N VAL A 177 -8.50 6.36 -1.07
CA VAL A 177 -8.61 7.27 -2.22
C VAL A 177 -7.79 8.54 -2.00
N ARG A 178 -7.94 9.18 -0.82
CA ARG A 178 -7.18 10.38 -0.47
C ARG A 178 -5.67 10.11 -0.42
N PHE A 179 -5.27 8.99 0.17
CA PHE A 179 -3.87 8.59 0.25
C PHE A 179 -3.28 8.38 -1.15
N GLY A 180 -3.96 7.64 -2.02
CA GLY A 180 -3.56 7.43 -3.41
C GLY A 180 -3.42 8.73 -4.20
N ARG A 181 -4.36 9.66 -4.04
CA ARG A 181 -4.26 10.99 -4.67
C ARG A 181 -3.05 11.79 -4.17
N ARG A 182 -2.74 11.72 -2.88
CA ARG A 182 -1.53 12.33 -2.33
C ARG A 182 -0.25 11.67 -2.85
N MET A 183 -0.28 10.39 -3.19
CA MET A 183 0.81 9.71 -3.89
C MET A 183 0.98 10.18 -5.35
N GLY A 184 0.13 11.08 -5.84
CA GLY A 184 0.14 11.57 -7.23
C GLY A 184 -0.60 10.66 -8.20
N LYS A 185 -1.48 9.77 -7.71
CA LYS A 185 -2.23 8.83 -8.55
C LYS A 185 -3.58 9.39 -8.99
N THR A 186 -3.98 9.02 -10.20
CA THR A 186 -5.38 9.05 -10.64
C THR A 186 -6.06 7.83 -10.04
N VAL A 187 -6.94 8.04 -9.06
CA VAL A 187 -7.56 6.96 -8.32
C VAL A 187 -8.96 6.69 -8.85
N ILE A 188 -9.23 5.44 -9.18
CA ILE A 188 -10.58 4.96 -9.52
C ILE A 188 -11.02 3.94 -8.46
N VAL A 189 -12.31 3.92 -8.15
CA VAL A 189 -12.92 2.91 -7.26
C VAL A 189 -13.64 1.92 -8.14
N VAL A 190 -13.28 0.65 -8.04
CA VAL A 190 -13.76 -0.42 -8.91
C VAL A 190 -14.36 -1.56 -8.09
N ALA A 191 -15.23 -2.35 -8.72
CA ALA A 191 -15.84 -3.51 -8.08
C ALA A 191 -14.84 -4.66 -7.87
N ASP A 192 -15.06 -5.42 -6.80
CA ASP A 192 -14.25 -6.60 -6.44
C ASP A 192 -14.59 -7.80 -7.32
N HIS A 193 -14.07 -7.77 -8.54
CA HIS A 193 -14.13 -8.88 -9.50
C HIS A 193 -12.72 -9.37 -9.86
N PRO A 194 -12.52 -10.65 -10.21
CA PRO A 194 -11.24 -11.17 -10.66
C PRO A 194 -10.64 -10.29 -11.78
N GLY A 195 -9.40 -9.83 -11.62
CA GLY A 195 -8.72 -8.93 -12.57
C GLY A 195 -9.20 -7.47 -12.55
N PHE A 196 -10.08 -7.11 -11.61
CA PHE A 196 -10.63 -5.76 -11.36
C PHE A 196 -11.13 -5.07 -12.65
N TRP A 197 -10.78 -3.85 -12.93
CA TRP A 197 -11.26 -3.16 -14.13
C TRP A 197 -10.23 -3.21 -15.27
N VAL A 198 -8.98 -2.83 -15.00
CA VAL A 198 -7.95 -2.70 -16.05
C VAL A 198 -7.56 -4.06 -16.65
N ASN A 199 -7.26 -5.07 -15.80
CA ASN A 199 -6.88 -6.37 -16.30
C ASN A 199 -8.02 -7.05 -17.08
N ARG A 200 -9.27 -6.81 -16.71
CA ARG A 200 -10.43 -7.33 -17.44
C ARG A 200 -10.60 -6.70 -18.82
N ILE A 201 -10.24 -5.43 -19.00
CA ILE A 201 -10.28 -4.76 -20.30
C ILE A 201 -9.13 -5.25 -21.20
N LEU A 202 -7.95 -5.48 -20.59
CA LEU A 202 -6.75 -5.89 -21.34
C LEU A 202 -6.67 -7.40 -21.62
N SER A 203 -7.37 -8.22 -20.84
CA SER A 203 -7.33 -9.69 -20.93
C SER A 203 -7.79 -10.28 -22.27
N PRO A 204 -8.67 -9.65 -23.08
CA PRO A 204 -9.04 -10.14 -24.41
C PRO A 204 -7.98 -9.91 -25.49
N TYR A 205 -6.94 -9.16 -25.22
CA TYR A 205 -5.86 -8.83 -26.13
C TYR A 205 -4.53 -9.41 -25.66
#